data_0f16159cc11c79cba4a4bf6c3c9431a0
#
_entry.id   0f16159cc11c79cba4a4bf6c3c9431a0
#
_cell.length_a   1.000
_cell.length_b   1.000
_cell.length_c   1.000
_cell.angle_alpha   90.00
_cell.angle_beta   90.00
_cell.angle_gamma   90.00
#
_symmetry.space_group_name_H-M   'P 1'
#
loop_
_entity.id
_entity.type
_entity.pdbx_description
1 polymer ?
#
loop_
_entity_poly.entity_id
_entity_poly.type
_entity_poly.pdbx_seq_one_letter_code
_entity_poly.pdbx_strand_id
1 'polypeptide(L)'
;MLADPPGSTLETTARSLALLEAIKRREGATMTELAEELSLAVSTVFKHLATLESNGYLIKEGDTYHVGFRFLNLGEHARSRLPGNQAIDEAVHRLAEETTEEVDFIVEDHGRIITVSESYHKWVKYAEGGSNGYRARMGTYYPIHTTASGKAILATYSRDRIEAIIDRWGLEAPTENTITDRRELFDELERTRERGFAIGDEEYTEGLRSVGMAVRDGDGNTVGSMSVSGPSYRLTGDVLRKRIPTALQEILAELEAEIAAEVAAD
;
A
#
# COMPACT_ATOMS: atom_id res chain seq x y z
N MET A 1 -14.69 7.72 10.28
CA MET A 1 -14.75 9.18 10.05
C MET A 1 -13.32 9.66 10.01
N LEU A 2 -12.81 10.09 8.84
CA LEU A 2 -11.48 10.69 8.73
C LEU A 2 -11.58 12.04 9.47
N ALA A 3 -11.04 12.09 10.68
CA ALA A 3 -11.04 13.32 11.46
C ALA A 3 -10.15 14.37 10.77
N ASP A 4 -10.65 15.60 10.66
CA ASP A 4 -9.80 16.73 10.35
C ASP A 4 -8.62 16.76 11.33
N PRO A 5 -7.41 17.12 10.89
CA PRO A 5 -6.30 17.23 11.82
C PRO A 5 -6.68 18.18 12.94
N PRO A 6 -6.46 17.82 14.21
CA PRO A 6 -6.77 18.71 15.32
C PRO A 6 -6.11 20.06 15.09
N GLY A 7 -6.80 21.15 15.40
CA GLY A 7 -6.43 22.53 15.08
C GLY A 7 -5.09 23.05 15.65
N SER A 8 -4.25 22.18 16.24
CA SER A 8 -2.88 22.50 16.67
C SER A 8 -1.95 21.30 16.44
N THR A 9 -1.18 21.33 15.38
CA THR A 9 -0.06 20.40 15.15
C THR A 9 1.24 21.03 15.63
N LEU A 10 2.18 20.20 16.13
CA LEU A 10 3.52 20.66 16.49
C LEU A 10 4.40 20.73 15.23
N GLU A 11 4.72 21.93 14.81
CA GLU A 11 5.56 22.20 13.64
C GLU A 11 6.93 21.50 13.74
N THR A 12 7.50 21.43 14.93
CA THR A 12 8.76 20.73 15.20
C THR A 12 8.68 19.26 14.85
N THR A 13 7.60 18.57 15.22
CA THR A 13 7.38 17.16 14.89
C THR A 13 7.16 16.99 13.38
N ALA A 14 6.35 17.84 12.76
CA ALA A 14 6.12 17.80 11.32
C ALA A 14 7.43 17.97 10.52
N ARG A 15 8.32 18.86 10.95
CA ARG A 15 9.65 19.05 10.34
C ARG A 15 10.53 17.81 10.48
N SER A 16 10.52 17.13 11.63
CA SER A 16 11.26 15.89 11.81
C SER A 16 10.78 14.82 10.85
N LEU A 17 9.47 14.65 10.70
CA LEU A 17 8.87 13.69 9.75
C LEU A 17 9.21 14.05 8.30
N ALA A 18 9.13 15.35 7.93
CA ALA A 18 9.50 15.79 6.58
C ALA A 18 10.97 15.51 6.24
N LEU A 19 11.88 15.66 7.22
CA LEU A 19 13.31 15.31 7.06
C LEU A 19 13.48 13.81 6.82
N LEU A 20 12.79 12.96 7.56
CA LEU A 20 12.83 11.49 7.36
C LEU A 20 12.34 11.09 5.97
N GLU A 21 11.23 11.65 5.50
CA GLU A 21 10.71 11.40 4.15
C GLU A 21 11.67 11.91 3.05
N ALA A 22 12.32 13.06 3.25
CA ALA A 22 13.32 13.57 2.32
C ALA A 22 14.55 12.63 2.24
N ILE A 23 15.08 12.19 3.39
CA ILE A 23 16.19 11.23 3.48
C ILE A 23 15.85 9.92 2.76
N LYS A 24 14.65 9.36 3.02
CA LYS A 24 14.15 8.14 2.38
C LYS A 24 14.06 8.30 0.85
N ARG A 25 13.47 9.39 0.38
CA ARG A 25 13.26 9.68 -1.04
C ARG A 25 14.57 9.81 -1.83
N ARG A 26 15.60 10.36 -1.19
CA ARG A 26 16.95 10.55 -1.74
C ARG A 26 17.88 9.35 -1.54
N GLU A 27 17.44 8.31 -0.83
CA GLU A 27 18.25 7.16 -0.45
C GLU A 27 19.47 7.51 0.44
N GLY A 28 19.39 8.63 1.12
CA GLY A 28 20.41 9.28 1.92
C GLY A 28 20.58 10.74 1.52
N ALA A 29 20.87 11.59 2.50
CA ALA A 29 21.05 13.02 2.26
C ALA A 29 22.01 13.66 3.26
N THR A 30 22.74 14.66 2.82
CA THR A 30 23.55 15.54 3.66
C THR A 30 22.67 16.62 4.33
N MET A 31 23.18 17.18 5.41
CA MET A 31 22.50 18.28 6.12
C MET A 31 22.23 19.49 5.21
N THR A 32 23.13 19.80 4.29
CA THR A 32 22.99 20.94 3.37
C THR A 32 21.89 20.71 2.36
N GLU A 33 21.84 19.53 1.75
CA GLU A 33 20.78 19.15 0.79
C GLU A 33 19.40 19.18 1.45
N LEU A 34 19.29 18.69 2.69
CA LEU A 34 18.03 18.74 3.44
C LEU A 34 17.60 20.17 3.80
N ALA A 35 18.56 21.03 4.12
CA ALA A 35 18.29 22.44 4.42
C ALA A 35 17.77 23.20 3.18
N GLU A 36 18.35 22.93 2.02
CA GLU A 36 17.94 23.51 0.73
C GLU A 36 16.55 23.00 0.33
N GLU A 37 16.35 21.68 0.31
CA GLU A 37 15.09 21.05 -0.14
C GLU A 37 13.88 21.50 0.71
N LEU A 38 14.05 21.54 2.03
CA LEU A 38 12.97 21.88 2.95
C LEU A 38 12.90 23.39 3.28
N SER A 39 13.78 24.20 2.67
CA SER A 39 13.87 25.64 2.94
C SER A 39 14.03 25.96 4.43
N LEU A 40 14.86 25.17 5.14
CA LEU A 40 15.12 25.32 6.57
C LEU A 40 16.53 25.86 6.82
N ALA A 41 16.70 26.61 7.93
CA ALA A 41 18.02 26.98 8.38
C ALA A 41 18.85 25.74 8.74
N VAL A 42 20.13 25.70 8.33
CA VAL A 42 21.06 24.59 8.59
C VAL A 42 21.12 24.23 10.09
N SER A 43 21.10 25.25 10.98
CA SER A 43 21.09 25.05 12.42
C SER A 43 19.81 24.37 12.95
N THR A 44 18.69 24.57 12.27
CA THR A 44 17.42 23.86 12.55
C THR A 44 17.50 22.41 12.14
N VAL A 45 17.93 22.15 10.90
CA VAL A 45 18.15 20.79 10.38
C VAL A 45 19.10 20.01 11.28
N PHE A 46 20.23 20.63 11.69
CA PHE A 46 21.18 20.00 12.60
C PHE A 46 20.53 19.48 13.89
N LYS A 47 19.69 20.31 14.53
CA LYS A 47 19.02 19.92 15.79
C LYS A 47 18.07 18.73 15.60
N HIS A 48 17.32 18.70 14.49
CA HIS A 48 16.43 17.59 14.19
C HIS A 48 17.22 16.32 13.90
N LEU A 49 18.26 16.39 13.05
CA LEU A 49 19.09 15.25 12.71
C LEU A 49 19.79 14.68 13.93
N ALA A 50 20.41 15.53 14.77
CA ALA A 50 21.05 15.10 16.02
C ALA A 50 20.07 14.41 16.98
N THR A 51 18.84 14.92 17.06
CA THR A 51 17.79 14.28 17.88
C THR A 51 17.38 12.93 17.34
N LEU A 52 17.12 12.81 16.03
CA LEU A 52 16.74 11.56 15.39
C LEU A 52 17.87 10.52 15.46
N GLU A 53 19.11 10.93 15.22
CA GLU A 53 20.30 10.08 15.32
C GLU A 53 20.52 9.56 16.76
N SER A 54 20.50 10.46 17.76
CA SER A 54 20.68 10.09 19.17
C SER A 54 19.60 9.12 19.69
N ASN A 55 18.44 9.11 19.05
CA ASN A 55 17.34 8.18 19.35
C ASN A 55 17.34 6.94 18.43
N GLY A 56 18.32 6.77 17.53
CA GLY A 56 18.47 5.61 16.68
C GLY A 56 17.50 5.57 15.47
N TYR A 57 16.84 6.67 15.15
CA TYR A 57 15.98 6.78 13.96
C TYR A 57 16.75 7.13 12.69
N LEU A 58 17.94 7.69 12.84
CA LEU A 58 18.89 7.91 11.75
C LEU A 58 20.23 7.27 12.08
N ILE A 59 20.98 6.95 11.03
CA ILE A 59 22.39 6.63 11.07
C ILE A 59 23.14 7.63 10.20
N LYS A 60 24.38 7.95 10.58
CA LYS A 60 25.24 8.85 9.82
C LYS A 60 26.45 8.09 9.29
N GLU A 61 26.66 8.17 7.99
CA GLU A 61 27.81 7.59 7.30
C GLU A 61 28.58 8.70 6.57
N GLY A 62 29.76 9.07 7.10
CA GLY A 62 30.46 10.26 6.64
C GLY A 62 29.62 11.52 6.89
N ASP A 63 29.23 12.22 5.82
CA ASP A 63 28.38 13.42 5.90
C ASP A 63 26.90 13.15 5.51
N THR A 64 26.57 11.91 5.17
CA THR A 64 25.24 11.48 4.72
C THR A 64 24.46 10.83 5.85
N TYR A 65 23.20 11.22 5.99
CA TYR A 65 22.25 10.61 6.92
C TYR A 65 21.34 9.62 6.18
N HIS A 66 21.10 8.46 6.80
CA HIS A 66 20.22 7.41 6.32
C HIS A 66 19.17 7.05 7.36
N VAL A 67 18.04 6.49 6.90
CA VAL A 67 16.98 5.98 7.79
C VAL A 67 17.52 4.80 8.60
N GLY A 68 17.38 4.84 9.93
CA GLY A 68 17.84 3.80 10.84
C GLY A 68 16.88 2.60 10.94
N PHE A 69 17.40 1.43 11.27
CA PHE A 69 16.62 0.18 11.41
C PHE A 69 15.57 0.20 12.53
N ARG A 70 15.57 1.22 13.39
CA ARG A 70 14.53 1.36 14.43
C ARG A 70 13.13 1.46 13.84
N PHE A 71 12.98 2.00 12.63
CA PHE A 71 11.70 2.03 11.93
C PHE A 71 11.18 0.66 11.55
N LEU A 72 12.06 -0.32 11.28
CA LEU A 72 11.63 -1.70 11.02
C LEU A 72 10.91 -2.29 12.23
N ASN A 73 11.44 -2.08 13.44
CA ASN A 73 10.80 -2.56 14.67
C ASN A 73 9.40 -1.94 14.87
N LEU A 74 9.24 -0.64 14.61
CA LEU A 74 7.94 0.02 14.70
C LEU A 74 6.98 -0.45 13.60
N GLY A 75 7.48 -0.65 12.39
CA GLY A 75 6.69 -1.17 11.27
C GLY A 75 6.19 -2.58 11.54
N GLU A 76 7.05 -3.49 12.03
CA GLU A 76 6.66 -4.84 12.41
C GLU A 76 5.64 -4.86 13.55
N HIS A 77 5.81 -3.99 14.56
CA HIS A 77 4.82 -3.84 15.61
C HIS A 77 3.45 -3.36 15.05
N ALA A 78 3.45 -2.40 14.11
CA ALA A 78 2.22 -1.95 13.48
C ALA A 78 1.55 -3.08 12.68
N ARG A 79 2.34 -3.84 11.91
CA ARG A 79 1.88 -4.97 11.09
C ARG A 79 1.34 -6.12 11.94
N SER A 80 1.97 -6.43 13.07
CA SER A 80 1.55 -7.50 13.98
C SER A 80 0.19 -7.28 14.64
N ARG A 81 -0.39 -6.07 14.52
CA ARG A 81 -1.74 -5.77 14.98
C ARG A 81 -2.83 -6.16 13.98
N LEU A 82 -2.46 -6.58 12.77
CA LEU A 82 -3.43 -7.06 11.79
C LEU A 82 -3.93 -8.45 12.20
N PRO A 83 -5.25 -8.67 12.28
CA PRO A 83 -5.80 -10.00 12.51
C PRO A 83 -5.35 -10.96 11.40
N GLY A 84 -4.92 -12.15 11.76
CA GLY A 84 -4.45 -13.14 10.80
C GLY A 84 -3.12 -12.79 10.12
N ASN A 85 -2.28 -11.94 10.71
CA ASN A 85 -1.03 -11.48 10.10
C ASN A 85 -0.16 -12.62 9.53
N GLN A 86 -0.02 -13.74 10.25
CA GLN A 86 0.74 -14.90 9.77
C GLN A 86 -0.01 -15.62 8.63
N ALA A 87 -1.30 -15.82 8.76
CA ALA A 87 -2.14 -16.45 7.73
C ALA A 87 -2.16 -15.62 6.43
N ILE A 88 -2.12 -14.29 6.54
CA ILE A 88 -1.97 -13.38 5.39
C ILE A 88 -0.68 -13.64 4.64
N ASP A 89 0.47 -13.74 5.33
CA ASP A 89 1.76 -14.00 4.68
C ASP A 89 1.77 -15.37 3.97
N GLU A 90 1.19 -16.41 4.61
CA GLU A 90 1.08 -17.75 4.04
C GLU A 90 0.15 -17.76 2.80
N ALA A 91 -0.99 -17.09 2.88
CA ALA A 91 -1.95 -16.97 1.77
C ALA A 91 -1.35 -16.21 0.56
N VAL A 92 -0.66 -15.10 0.80
CA VAL A 92 0.04 -14.32 -0.23
C VAL A 92 1.10 -15.17 -0.92
N HIS A 93 1.89 -15.94 -0.17
CA HIS A 93 2.91 -16.81 -0.74
C HIS A 93 2.30 -17.95 -1.58
N ARG A 94 1.28 -18.65 -1.04
CA ARG A 94 0.59 -19.73 -1.75
C ARG A 94 -0.03 -19.26 -3.07
N LEU A 95 -0.71 -18.13 -3.05
CA LEU A 95 -1.34 -17.57 -4.24
C LEU A 95 -0.31 -17.14 -5.30
N ALA A 96 0.85 -16.61 -4.88
CA ALA A 96 1.94 -16.28 -5.80
C ALA A 96 2.53 -17.52 -6.49
N GLU A 97 2.70 -18.63 -5.77
CA GLU A 97 3.16 -19.90 -6.36
C GLU A 97 2.11 -20.49 -7.31
N GLU A 98 0.81 -20.42 -6.97
CA GLU A 98 -0.26 -20.95 -7.79
C GLU A 98 -0.48 -20.16 -9.07
N THR A 99 -0.51 -18.84 -8.98
CA THR A 99 -0.75 -17.95 -10.13
C THR A 99 0.48 -17.71 -10.98
N THR A 100 1.68 -17.91 -10.42
CA THR A 100 2.97 -17.56 -10.99
C THR A 100 3.13 -16.07 -11.26
N GLU A 101 2.38 -15.24 -10.56
CA GLU A 101 2.34 -13.78 -10.67
C GLU A 101 2.74 -13.11 -9.34
N GLU A 102 2.74 -11.79 -9.31
CA GLU A 102 2.89 -11.00 -8.10
C GLU A 102 1.60 -11.00 -7.30
N VAL A 103 1.72 -11.20 -5.99
CA VAL A 103 0.60 -11.11 -5.05
C VAL A 103 0.95 -10.16 -3.93
N ASP A 104 0.02 -9.29 -3.57
CA ASP A 104 0.13 -8.39 -2.44
C ASP A 104 -1.12 -8.43 -1.54
N PHE A 105 -0.91 -8.13 -0.27
CA PHE A 105 -1.96 -7.81 0.68
C PHE A 105 -1.82 -6.37 1.12
N ILE A 106 -2.90 -5.63 1.00
CA ILE A 106 -2.96 -4.18 1.18
C ILE A 106 -4.02 -3.83 2.21
N VAL A 107 -3.74 -2.85 3.06
CA VAL A 107 -4.73 -2.30 3.99
C VAL A 107 -5.01 -0.83 3.67
N GLU A 108 -6.20 -0.35 4.02
CA GLU A 108 -6.50 1.07 3.99
C GLU A 108 -5.98 1.74 5.25
N ASP A 109 -5.25 2.82 5.07
CA ASP A 109 -4.73 3.67 6.13
C ASP A 109 -4.92 5.15 5.77
N HIS A 110 -5.75 5.84 6.55
CA HIS A 110 -6.04 7.28 6.40
C HIS A 110 -6.54 7.70 4.99
N GLY A 111 -7.26 6.84 4.29
CA GLY A 111 -7.82 7.09 2.95
C GLY A 111 -6.86 6.79 1.80
N ARG A 112 -5.71 6.21 2.10
CA ARG A 112 -4.77 5.63 1.14
C ARG A 112 -4.64 4.14 1.39
N ILE A 113 -3.90 3.44 0.57
CA ILE A 113 -3.58 2.03 0.79
C ILE A 113 -2.09 1.85 1.00
N ILE A 114 -1.73 0.87 1.83
CA ILE A 114 -0.35 0.50 2.12
C ILE A 114 -0.16 -1.01 1.97
N THR A 115 0.91 -1.43 1.31
CA THR A 115 1.28 -2.85 1.19
C THR A 115 1.87 -3.34 2.50
N VAL A 116 1.29 -4.40 3.06
CA VAL A 116 1.71 -5.01 4.34
C VAL A 116 2.25 -6.43 4.21
N SER A 117 1.97 -7.09 3.08
CA SER A 117 2.57 -8.37 2.69
C SER A 117 2.66 -8.46 1.17
N GLU A 118 3.72 -9.06 0.66
CA GLU A 118 3.92 -9.27 -0.78
C GLU A 118 4.72 -10.52 -1.06
N SER A 119 4.42 -11.18 -2.18
CA SER A 119 5.18 -12.32 -2.67
C SER A 119 5.28 -12.30 -4.19
N TYR A 120 6.39 -12.79 -4.69
CA TYR A 120 6.69 -12.87 -6.11
C TYR A 120 7.07 -14.27 -6.48
N HIS A 121 6.44 -14.83 -7.49
CA HIS A 121 6.95 -16.06 -8.08
C HIS A 121 8.36 -15.81 -8.65
N LYS A 122 9.24 -16.79 -8.48
CA LYS A 122 10.68 -16.70 -8.87
C LYS A 122 10.92 -16.18 -10.31
N TRP A 123 10.01 -16.42 -11.24
CA TRP A 123 10.13 -15.96 -12.62
C TRP A 123 9.84 -14.45 -12.78
N VAL A 124 8.95 -13.90 -11.96
CA VAL A 124 8.63 -12.47 -11.98
C VAL A 124 9.82 -11.65 -11.51
N LYS A 125 10.49 -12.11 -10.46
CA LYS A 125 11.66 -11.45 -9.86
C LYS A 125 12.86 -11.30 -10.78
N TYR A 126 12.99 -12.17 -11.80
CA TYR A 126 14.12 -12.19 -12.72
C TYR A 126 13.79 -11.64 -14.12
N ALA A 127 12.54 -11.38 -14.43
CA ALA A 127 12.13 -10.90 -15.77
C ALA A 127 12.49 -9.44 -16.03
N GLU A 128 12.81 -8.66 -14.99
CA GLU A 128 13.07 -7.23 -15.07
C GLU A 128 14.54 -6.92 -14.83
N GLY A 129 15.39 -7.26 -15.79
CA GLY A 129 16.79 -6.81 -15.87
C GLY A 129 16.93 -5.34 -16.26
N GLY A 130 16.00 -4.47 -15.87
CA GLY A 130 16.03 -3.03 -16.10
C GLY A 130 16.52 -2.27 -14.88
N SER A 131 17.22 -1.17 -15.08
CA SER A 131 17.84 -0.29 -14.08
C SER A 131 16.87 0.39 -13.09
N ASN A 132 15.56 0.12 -13.18
CA ASN A 132 14.53 0.50 -12.23
C ASN A 132 14.02 -0.71 -11.46
N GLY A 133 14.96 -1.47 -10.86
CA GLY A 133 14.69 -2.72 -10.16
C GLY A 133 13.39 -2.69 -9.37
N TYR A 134 12.65 -3.76 -9.49
CA TYR A 134 11.42 -4.01 -8.74
C TYR A 134 11.72 -3.81 -7.24
N ARG A 135 11.36 -2.66 -6.71
CA ARG A 135 11.55 -2.36 -5.29
C ARG A 135 10.42 -3.02 -4.52
N ALA A 136 10.78 -3.68 -3.42
CA ALA A 136 9.81 -4.15 -2.45
C ALA A 136 8.80 -3.03 -2.14
N ARG A 137 7.52 -3.34 -2.28
CA ARG A 137 6.43 -2.37 -2.07
C ARG A 137 5.98 -2.28 -0.62
N MET A 138 6.50 -3.16 0.24
CA MET A 138 6.21 -3.15 1.67
C MET A 138 6.33 -1.73 2.25
N GLY A 139 5.28 -1.28 2.92
CA GLY A 139 5.21 0.05 3.51
C GLY A 139 5.04 1.21 2.51
N THR A 140 4.81 0.92 1.22
CA THR A 140 4.56 1.97 0.22
C THR A 140 3.09 2.34 0.21
N TYR A 141 2.81 3.66 0.19
CA TYR A 141 1.47 4.22 0.11
C TYR A 141 1.09 4.53 -1.34
N TYR A 142 -0.15 4.18 -1.70
CA TYR A 142 -0.73 4.44 -3.02
C TYR A 142 -2.06 5.17 -2.90
N PRO A 143 -2.47 5.94 -3.95
CA PRO A 143 -3.85 6.41 -4.05
C PRO A 143 -4.81 5.22 -4.15
N ILE A 144 -5.81 5.18 -3.28
CA ILE A 144 -6.69 4.00 -3.13
C ILE A 144 -7.50 3.65 -4.40
N HIS A 145 -7.80 4.62 -5.26
CA HIS A 145 -8.62 4.41 -6.46
C HIS A 145 -7.86 3.84 -7.66
N THR A 146 -6.52 3.84 -7.62
CA THR A 146 -5.69 3.52 -8.80
C THR A 146 -5.36 2.03 -8.94
N THR A 147 -5.67 1.21 -7.95
CA THR A 147 -5.32 -0.22 -7.94
C THR A 147 -6.55 -1.11 -7.78
N ALA A 148 -6.46 -2.37 -8.22
CA ALA A 148 -7.53 -3.35 -8.01
C ALA A 148 -7.81 -3.56 -6.51
N SER A 149 -6.76 -3.71 -5.68
CA SER A 149 -6.90 -3.84 -4.23
C SER A 149 -7.61 -2.65 -3.60
N GLY A 150 -7.25 -1.44 -3.96
CA GLY A 150 -7.88 -0.23 -3.43
C GLY A 150 -9.34 -0.10 -3.86
N LYS A 151 -9.66 -0.39 -5.13
CA LYS A 151 -11.06 -0.41 -5.60
C LYS A 151 -11.88 -1.51 -4.93
N ALA A 152 -11.28 -2.67 -4.63
CA ALA A 152 -11.94 -3.74 -3.88
C ALA A 152 -12.28 -3.29 -2.46
N ILE A 153 -11.38 -2.57 -1.76
CA ILE A 153 -11.65 -1.98 -0.45
C ILE A 153 -12.74 -0.89 -0.56
N LEU A 154 -12.62 0.05 -1.50
CA LEU A 154 -13.61 1.11 -1.69
C LEU A 154 -15.01 0.55 -1.97
N ALA A 155 -15.10 -0.56 -2.70
CA ALA A 155 -16.37 -1.22 -2.98
C ALA A 155 -17.10 -1.72 -1.71
N THR A 156 -16.39 -1.88 -0.58
CA THR A 156 -16.99 -2.26 0.72
C THR A 156 -17.49 -1.05 1.52
N TYR A 157 -17.11 0.17 1.14
CA TYR A 157 -17.40 1.37 1.91
C TYR A 157 -18.72 2.02 1.54
N SER A 158 -19.29 2.77 2.49
CA SER A 158 -20.42 3.65 2.22
C SER A 158 -20.02 4.80 1.28
N ARG A 159 -20.99 5.32 0.56
CA ARG A 159 -20.78 6.46 -0.34
C ARG A 159 -20.14 7.64 0.37
N ASP A 160 -20.61 7.99 1.57
CA ASP A 160 -20.10 9.13 2.34
C ASP A 160 -18.62 8.96 2.72
N ARG A 161 -18.19 7.73 3.03
CA ARG A 161 -16.77 7.44 3.32
C ARG A 161 -15.91 7.59 2.08
N ILE A 162 -16.38 7.13 0.93
CA ILE A 162 -15.67 7.27 -0.35
C ILE A 162 -15.53 8.73 -0.73
N GLU A 163 -16.62 9.53 -0.62
CA GLU A 163 -16.59 10.98 -0.89
C GLU A 163 -15.58 11.69 0.03
N ALA A 164 -15.57 11.36 1.32
CA ALA A 164 -14.60 11.95 2.26
C ALA A 164 -13.13 11.62 1.90
N ILE A 165 -12.86 10.42 1.39
CA ILE A 165 -11.54 10.04 0.89
C ILE A 165 -11.16 10.86 -0.35
N ILE A 166 -12.07 10.98 -1.31
CA ILE A 166 -11.87 11.75 -2.53
C ILE A 166 -11.66 13.24 -2.22
N ASP A 167 -12.46 13.80 -1.30
CA ASP A 167 -12.33 15.19 -0.90
C ASP A 167 -10.98 15.50 -0.25
N ARG A 168 -10.42 14.53 0.47
CA ARG A 168 -9.13 14.68 1.14
C ARG A 168 -7.93 14.51 0.22
N TRP A 169 -7.97 13.51 -0.66
CA TRP A 169 -6.80 13.08 -1.43
C TRP A 169 -6.89 13.38 -2.94
N GLY A 170 -8.08 13.71 -3.42
CA GLY A 170 -8.34 13.83 -4.85
C GLY A 170 -8.35 12.48 -5.57
N LEU A 171 -8.35 12.54 -6.89
CA LEU A 171 -8.21 11.42 -7.80
C LEU A 171 -6.99 11.68 -8.69
N GLU A 172 -5.80 11.37 -8.17
CA GLU A 172 -4.53 11.48 -8.90
C GLU A 172 -4.53 10.54 -10.10
N ALA A 173 -3.93 10.96 -11.22
CA ALA A 173 -3.85 10.19 -12.46
C ALA A 173 -2.41 9.76 -12.76
N PRO A 174 -1.92 8.63 -12.23
CA PRO A 174 -0.60 8.08 -12.57
C PRO A 174 -0.48 7.71 -14.05
N THR A 175 -1.57 7.32 -14.70
CA THR A 175 -1.64 6.95 -16.13
C THR A 175 -2.85 7.60 -16.81
N GLU A 176 -2.90 7.50 -18.12
CA GLU A 176 -4.06 7.95 -18.91
C GLU A 176 -5.32 7.09 -18.67
N ASN A 177 -5.17 5.86 -18.19
CA ASN A 177 -6.26 4.94 -17.90
C ASN A 177 -6.86 5.13 -16.51
N THR A 178 -6.23 5.93 -15.65
CA THR A 178 -6.69 6.15 -14.27
C THR A 178 -8.05 6.84 -14.25
N ILE A 179 -8.99 6.31 -13.49
CA ILE A 179 -10.30 6.91 -13.27
C ILE A 179 -10.14 8.18 -12.42
N THR A 180 -10.47 9.34 -12.99
CA THR A 180 -10.37 10.67 -12.34
C THR A 180 -11.72 11.36 -12.14
N ASP A 181 -12.77 10.84 -12.76
CA ASP A 181 -14.14 11.32 -12.57
C ASP A 181 -14.84 10.57 -11.44
N ARG A 182 -15.48 11.31 -10.52
CA ARG A 182 -16.16 10.73 -9.34
C ARG A 182 -17.28 9.78 -9.75
N ARG A 183 -18.08 10.15 -10.75
CA ARG A 183 -19.21 9.32 -11.19
C ARG A 183 -18.71 8.04 -11.82
N GLU A 184 -17.69 8.12 -12.65
CA GLU A 184 -17.07 6.95 -13.28
C GLU A 184 -16.49 5.99 -12.21
N LEU A 185 -15.86 6.54 -11.16
CA LEU A 185 -15.38 5.74 -10.05
C LEU A 185 -16.54 5.01 -9.34
N PHE A 186 -17.63 5.70 -9.02
CA PHE A 186 -18.79 5.04 -8.40
C PHE A 186 -19.40 3.96 -9.29
N ASP A 187 -19.49 4.19 -10.60
CA ASP A 187 -19.97 3.20 -11.56
C ASP A 187 -19.05 1.97 -11.61
N GLU A 188 -17.72 2.16 -11.52
CA GLU A 188 -16.75 1.04 -11.43
C GLU A 188 -16.84 0.29 -10.09
N LEU A 189 -17.04 1.01 -8.99
CA LEU A 189 -17.23 0.36 -7.69
C LEU A 189 -18.53 -0.46 -7.65
N GLU A 190 -19.59 -0.04 -8.30
CA GLU A 190 -20.82 -0.82 -8.42
C GLU A 190 -20.59 -2.08 -9.26
N ARG A 191 -19.92 -1.99 -10.40
CA ARG A 191 -19.48 -3.16 -11.17
C ARG A 191 -18.60 -4.10 -10.36
N THR A 192 -17.76 -3.55 -9.49
CA THR A 192 -16.90 -4.34 -8.57
C THR A 192 -17.74 -5.11 -7.56
N ARG A 193 -18.76 -4.50 -6.98
CA ARG A 193 -19.71 -5.17 -6.05
C ARG A 193 -20.47 -6.31 -6.74
N GLU A 194 -21.00 -6.05 -7.94
CA GLU A 194 -21.77 -7.03 -8.72
C GLU A 194 -20.97 -8.27 -9.10
N ARG A 195 -19.72 -8.08 -9.55
CA ARG A 195 -18.86 -9.20 -9.98
C ARG A 195 -18.05 -9.86 -8.86
N GLY A 196 -17.95 -9.21 -7.66
CA GLY A 196 -17.25 -9.71 -6.49
C GLY A 196 -15.73 -9.46 -6.48
N PHE A 197 -15.16 -8.81 -7.51
CA PHE A 197 -13.75 -8.48 -7.59
C PHE A 197 -13.51 -7.19 -8.37
N ALA A 198 -12.42 -6.50 -8.08
CA ALA A 198 -11.98 -5.33 -8.82
C ALA A 198 -10.94 -5.71 -9.89
N ILE A 199 -10.91 -4.95 -10.98
CA ILE A 199 -9.89 -5.04 -12.02
C ILE A 199 -9.11 -3.73 -12.06
N GLY A 200 -7.79 -3.80 -12.04
CA GLY A 200 -6.90 -2.70 -12.40
C GLY A 200 -6.45 -2.90 -13.85
N ASP A 201 -6.81 -1.98 -14.73
CA ASP A 201 -6.44 -2.06 -16.15
C ASP A 201 -5.49 -0.92 -16.52
N GLU A 202 -4.23 -1.12 -16.16
CA GLU A 202 -3.14 -0.16 -16.42
C GLU A 202 -3.38 1.23 -15.77
N GLU A 203 -4.21 1.28 -14.70
CA GLU A 203 -4.59 2.52 -14.01
C GLU A 203 -3.51 3.03 -13.05
N TYR A 204 -2.70 2.14 -12.48
CA TYR A 204 -1.59 2.50 -11.60
C TYR A 204 -0.26 2.63 -12.37
N THR A 205 0.00 1.72 -13.27
CA THR A 205 1.21 1.67 -14.10
C THR A 205 0.86 1.09 -15.46
N GLU A 206 1.33 1.74 -16.54
CA GLU A 206 1.19 1.23 -17.89
C GLU A 206 1.78 -0.19 -18.01
N GLY A 207 1.11 -1.04 -18.76
CA GLY A 207 1.53 -2.44 -18.96
C GLY A 207 1.23 -3.37 -17.78
N LEU A 208 0.64 -2.89 -16.67
CA LEU A 208 0.28 -3.69 -15.50
C LEU A 208 -1.24 -3.86 -15.39
N ARG A 209 -1.71 -5.11 -15.25
CA ARG A 209 -3.09 -5.44 -14.88
C ARG A 209 -3.14 -6.18 -13.56
N SER A 210 -4.25 -6.03 -12.86
CA SER A 210 -4.46 -6.68 -11.57
C SER A 210 -5.91 -7.07 -11.35
N VAL A 211 -6.11 -8.06 -10.48
CA VAL A 211 -7.41 -8.44 -9.91
C VAL A 211 -7.28 -8.41 -8.41
N GLY A 212 -8.22 -7.74 -7.73
CA GLY A 212 -8.22 -7.62 -6.28
C GLY A 212 -9.57 -7.98 -5.68
N MET A 213 -9.54 -8.58 -4.49
CA MET A 213 -10.72 -8.88 -3.67
C MET A 213 -10.52 -8.38 -2.26
N ALA A 214 -11.57 -7.82 -1.66
CA ALA A 214 -11.57 -7.45 -0.26
C ALA A 214 -11.57 -8.68 0.63
N VAL A 215 -10.86 -8.59 1.75
CA VAL A 215 -10.77 -9.62 2.80
C VAL A 215 -11.51 -9.13 4.03
N ARG A 216 -12.32 -9.99 4.64
CA ARG A 216 -13.21 -9.66 5.75
C ARG A 216 -12.89 -10.49 6.99
N ASP A 217 -13.19 -9.91 8.15
CA ASP A 217 -13.22 -10.66 9.40
C ASP A 217 -14.58 -11.39 9.60
N GLY A 218 -14.69 -12.12 10.72
CA GLY A 218 -15.91 -12.85 11.07
C GLY A 218 -17.16 -11.98 11.27
N ASP A 219 -17.00 -10.69 11.52
CA ASP A 219 -18.08 -9.71 11.68
C ASP A 219 -18.43 -9.01 10.35
N GLY A 220 -17.71 -9.34 9.26
CA GLY A 220 -17.90 -8.76 7.93
C GLY A 220 -17.19 -7.41 7.73
N ASN A 221 -16.34 -6.95 8.66
CA ASN A 221 -15.55 -5.76 8.47
C ASN A 221 -14.40 -6.04 7.51
N THR A 222 -14.03 -5.04 6.72
CA THR A 222 -12.90 -5.16 5.79
C THR A 222 -11.59 -5.04 6.54
N VAL A 223 -10.80 -6.12 6.53
CA VAL A 223 -9.43 -6.17 7.08
C VAL A 223 -8.44 -5.59 6.09
N GLY A 224 -8.65 -5.85 4.81
CA GLY A 224 -7.79 -5.39 3.73
C GLY A 224 -8.26 -5.92 2.38
N SER A 225 -7.33 -6.07 1.47
CA SER A 225 -7.56 -6.66 0.14
C SER A 225 -6.32 -7.43 -0.31
N MET A 226 -6.52 -8.54 -0.97
CA MET A 226 -5.45 -9.27 -1.66
C MET A 226 -5.59 -9.07 -3.17
N SER A 227 -4.47 -8.89 -3.87
CA SER A 227 -4.47 -8.80 -5.33
C SER A 227 -3.39 -9.65 -6.00
N VAL A 228 -3.69 -10.04 -7.22
CA VAL A 228 -2.76 -10.66 -8.17
C VAL A 228 -2.50 -9.66 -9.28
N SER A 229 -1.24 -9.33 -9.50
CA SER A 229 -0.78 -8.36 -10.48
C SER A 229 0.21 -9.00 -11.46
N GLY A 230 0.15 -8.57 -12.71
CA GLY A 230 1.09 -9.05 -13.73
C GLY A 230 1.02 -8.24 -15.01
N PRO A 231 1.91 -8.52 -15.97
CA PRO A 231 1.95 -7.81 -17.25
C PRO A 231 0.63 -7.92 -18.01
N SER A 232 0.20 -6.79 -18.59
CA SER A 232 -1.10 -6.69 -19.28
C SER A 232 -1.25 -7.69 -20.44
N TYR A 233 -0.15 -8.09 -21.08
CA TYR A 233 -0.18 -9.10 -22.15
C TYR A 233 -0.44 -10.52 -21.63
N ARG A 234 -0.15 -10.83 -20.35
CA ARG A 234 -0.45 -12.12 -19.73
C ARG A 234 -1.82 -12.15 -19.08
N LEU A 235 -2.17 -11.09 -18.35
CA LEU A 235 -3.44 -10.96 -17.66
C LEU A 235 -4.53 -10.48 -18.62
N THR A 236 -5.04 -11.39 -19.46
CA THR A 236 -6.05 -11.10 -20.47
C THR A 236 -7.19 -12.12 -20.48
N GLY A 237 -8.32 -11.77 -21.06
CA GLY A 237 -9.44 -12.67 -21.30
C GLY A 237 -9.85 -13.50 -20.08
N ASP A 238 -9.84 -14.82 -20.21
CA ASP A 238 -10.25 -15.74 -19.14
C ASP A 238 -9.24 -15.79 -17.97
N VAL A 239 -7.96 -15.48 -18.19
CA VAL A 239 -6.97 -15.40 -17.11
C VAL A 239 -7.39 -14.29 -16.13
N LEU A 240 -7.63 -13.09 -16.64
CA LEU A 240 -8.00 -11.91 -15.85
C LEU A 240 -9.41 -12.04 -15.23
N ARG A 241 -10.37 -12.63 -15.97
CA ARG A 241 -11.80 -12.58 -15.61
C ARG A 241 -12.35 -13.83 -14.94
N LYS A 242 -11.58 -14.94 -14.94
CA LYS A 242 -12.01 -16.23 -14.37
C LYS A 242 -10.93 -16.90 -13.52
N ARG A 243 -9.75 -17.21 -14.11
CA ARG A 243 -8.74 -18.01 -13.40
C ARG A 243 -8.20 -17.33 -12.15
N ILE A 244 -7.75 -16.07 -12.27
CA ILE A 244 -7.26 -15.31 -11.11
C ILE A 244 -8.38 -15.05 -10.08
N PRO A 245 -9.59 -14.57 -10.46
CA PRO A 245 -10.69 -14.46 -9.51
C PRO A 245 -11.03 -15.76 -8.78
N THR A 246 -11.02 -16.91 -9.46
CA THR A 246 -11.28 -18.20 -8.81
C THR A 246 -10.20 -18.55 -7.80
N ALA A 247 -8.91 -18.45 -8.16
CA ALA A 247 -7.80 -18.71 -7.25
C ALA A 247 -7.81 -17.77 -6.03
N LEU A 248 -8.07 -16.47 -6.24
CA LEU A 248 -8.28 -15.52 -5.15
C LEU A 248 -9.42 -15.95 -4.23
N GLN A 249 -10.57 -16.29 -4.78
CA GLN A 249 -11.75 -16.67 -3.99
C GLN A 249 -11.49 -17.92 -3.12
N GLU A 250 -10.80 -18.92 -3.64
CA GLU A 250 -10.45 -20.15 -2.93
C GLU A 250 -9.51 -19.85 -1.76
N ILE A 251 -8.42 -19.10 -1.99
CA ILE A 251 -7.47 -18.71 -0.95
C ILE A 251 -8.12 -17.81 0.11
N LEU A 252 -8.95 -16.85 -0.32
CA LEU A 252 -9.58 -15.92 0.63
C LEU A 252 -10.63 -16.58 1.51
N ALA A 253 -11.33 -17.60 1.04
CA ALA A 253 -12.27 -18.36 1.87
C ALA A 253 -11.57 -19.05 3.05
N GLU A 254 -10.37 -19.59 2.83
CA GLU A 254 -9.54 -20.18 3.90
C GLU A 254 -9.01 -19.08 4.84
N LEU A 255 -8.44 -18.01 4.30
CA LEU A 255 -7.88 -16.90 5.06
C LEU A 255 -8.92 -16.22 5.96
N GLU A 256 -10.11 -15.93 5.44
CA GLU A 256 -11.20 -15.30 6.21
C GLU A 256 -11.69 -16.21 7.35
N ALA A 257 -11.68 -17.53 7.15
CA ALA A 257 -12.01 -18.48 8.21
C ALA A 257 -10.95 -18.50 9.33
N GLU A 258 -9.66 -18.40 8.97
CA GLU A 258 -8.56 -18.32 9.94
C GLU A 258 -8.60 -17.01 10.73
N ILE A 259 -8.80 -15.87 10.04
CA ILE A 259 -8.97 -14.56 10.69
C ILE A 259 -10.16 -14.57 11.68
N ALA A 260 -11.30 -15.14 11.27
CA ALA A 260 -12.47 -15.23 12.12
C ALA A 260 -12.22 -16.10 13.37
N ALA A 261 -11.44 -17.18 13.24
CA ALA A 261 -11.08 -18.05 14.36
C ALA A 261 -10.13 -17.35 15.34
N GLU A 262 -9.16 -16.57 14.86
CA GLU A 262 -8.23 -15.79 15.68
C GLU A 262 -8.97 -14.72 16.48
N VAL A 263 -9.80 -13.90 15.80
CA VAL A 263 -10.60 -12.84 16.45
C VAL A 263 -11.57 -13.39 17.51
N ALA A 264 -12.09 -14.60 17.31
CA ALA A 264 -12.99 -15.24 18.30
C ALA A 264 -12.24 -15.81 19.52
N ALA A 265 -10.91 -15.96 19.46
CA ALA A 265 -10.08 -16.51 20.54
C ALA A 265 -9.49 -15.43 21.46
N ASP A 266 -9.49 -14.17 21.03
CA ASP A 266 -9.02 -12.99 21.78
C ASP A 266 -10.17 -12.35 22.59
#